data_86aeefc09caa170df28df10c2d7db6b1
#
_entry.id   86aeefc09caa170df28df10c2d7db6b1
#
_cell.length_a   1.000
_cell.length_b   1.000
_cell.length_c   1.000
_cell.angle_alpha   90.00
_cell.angle_beta   90.00
_cell.angle_gamma   90.00
#
_symmetry.space_group_name_H-M   'P 1'
#
loop_
_entity.id
_entity.type
_entity.pdbx_description
1 polymer ?
#
loop_
_entity_poly.entity_id
_entity_poly.type
_entity_poly.pdbx_seq_one_letter_code
_entity_poly.pdbx_strand_id
1 'polypeptide(L)'
;ETMPTERLQGRVAAAVAERGEMDRTVWRGEIQAQEYEATFVGLWDQLREAVNPWKVIKSFTFGEIRYADFGPAQKLSSKIEQSQTAGTLETVQWNEWLERVEQWEKSGWLLEESEWHQESFQPNPDGRPRSVFKAVVHLHHPGSDRRTIIRGKFAVLWGAKLKPAEI
;
A
#
# COMPACT_ATOMS: atom_id res chain seq x y z
N GLU A 1 15.07 55.47 -24.25
CA GLU A 1 15.28 54.74 -22.97
C GLU A 1 13.97 54.06 -22.54
N THR A 2 13.58 53.03 -23.28
CA THR A 2 12.34 52.23 -23.09
C THR A 2 12.68 50.84 -22.55
N MET A 3 13.34 50.74 -21.37
CA MET A 3 13.89 49.49 -20.92
C MET A 3 13.33 48.88 -19.61
N PRO A 4 12.48 49.50 -18.81
CA PRO A 4 11.98 48.85 -17.59
C PRO A 4 10.77 47.92 -17.82
N THR A 5 9.88 48.25 -18.76
CA THR A 5 8.60 47.57 -18.92
C THR A 5 8.74 46.20 -19.59
N GLU A 6 9.60 46.08 -20.64
CA GLU A 6 9.86 44.82 -21.33
C GLU A 6 10.58 43.80 -20.44
N ARG A 7 11.52 44.24 -19.61
CA ARG A 7 12.19 43.37 -18.62
C ARG A 7 11.21 42.86 -17.55
N LEU A 8 10.26 43.72 -17.14
CA LEU A 8 9.23 43.33 -16.17
C LEU A 8 8.26 42.32 -16.77
N GLN A 9 7.82 42.55 -18.00
CA GLN A 9 6.94 41.62 -18.73
C GLN A 9 7.61 40.27 -18.97
N GLY A 10 8.90 40.25 -19.34
CA GLY A 10 9.67 39.01 -19.50
C GLY A 10 9.78 38.23 -18.19
N ARG A 11 10.01 38.89 -17.06
CA ARG A 11 10.07 38.24 -15.73
C ARG A 11 8.72 37.68 -15.29
N VAL A 12 7.64 38.39 -15.54
CA VAL A 12 6.29 37.93 -15.26
C VAL A 12 5.94 36.71 -16.12
N ALA A 13 6.22 36.76 -17.42
CA ALA A 13 5.99 35.63 -18.32
C ALA A 13 6.80 34.39 -17.93
N ALA A 14 8.07 34.56 -17.53
CA ALA A 14 8.91 33.47 -17.05
C ALA A 14 8.35 32.86 -15.75
N ALA A 15 7.93 33.67 -14.78
CA ALA A 15 7.36 33.21 -13.53
C ALA A 15 6.01 32.47 -13.73
N VAL A 16 5.18 32.91 -14.68
CA VAL A 16 3.93 32.25 -15.04
C VAL A 16 4.23 30.91 -15.74
N ALA A 17 5.21 30.85 -16.62
CA ALA A 17 5.62 29.61 -17.28
C ALA A 17 6.18 28.58 -16.27
N GLU A 18 7.03 29.03 -15.34
CA GLU A 18 7.60 28.20 -14.28
C GLU A 18 6.51 27.63 -13.34
N ARG A 19 5.55 28.48 -12.96
CA ARG A 19 4.40 28.04 -12.16
C ARG A 19 3.53 27.04 -12.93
N GLY A 20 3.27 27.26 -14.21
CA GLY A 20 2.51 26.33 -15.04
C GLY A 20 3.23 24.98 -15.26
N GLU A 21 4.57 24.96 -15.24
CA GLU A 21 5.34 23.71 -15.31
C GLU A 21 5.32 22.97 -13.96
N MET A 22 5.45 23.67 -12.84
CA MET A 22 5.29 23.10 -11.50
C MET A 22 3.90 22.50 -11.33
N ASP A 23 2.84 23.21 -11.68
CA ASP A 23 1.48 22.72 -11.59
C ASP A 23 1.29 21.44 -12.41
N ARG A 24 1.79 21.39 -13.65
CA ARG A 24 1.74 20.20 -14.50
C ARG A 24 2.53 19.02 -13.93
N THR A 25 3.63 19.28 -13.26
CA THR A 25 4.47 18.23 -12.64
C THR A 25 3.78 17.66 -11.41
N VAL A 26 3.19 18.50 -10.58
CA VAL A 26 2.39 18.09 -9.40
C VAL A 26 1.19 17.25 -9.84
N TRP A 27 0.41 17.74 -10.82
CA TRP A 27 -0.75 17.02 -11.34
C TRP A 27 -0.38 15.63 -11.89
N ARG A 28 0.72 15.51 -12.62
CA ARG A 28 1.20 14.22 -13.12
C ARG A 28 1.55 13.27 -11.98
N GLY A 29 2.19 13.79 -10.93
CA GLY A 29 2.53 13.02 -9.73
C GLY A 29 1.28 12.52 -9.00
N GLU A 30 0.27 13.37 -8.84
CA GLU A 30 -0.99 13.01 -8.20
C GLU A 30 -1.77 11.96 -8.99
N ILE A 31 -1.89 12.11 -10.32
CA ILE A 31 -2.53 11.13 -11.19
C ILE A 31 -1.81 9.79 -11.09
N GLN A 32 -0.48 9.79 -11.12
CA GLN A 32 0.30 8.58 -10.99
C GLN A 32 0.12 7.92 -9.62
N ALA A 33 0.09 8.70 -8.55
CA ALA A 33 -0.19 8.19 -7.21
C ALA A 33 -1.54 7.48 -7.13
N GLN A 34 -2.59 8.09 -7.70
CA GLN A 34 -3.94 7.52 -7.75
C GLN A 34 -3.99 6.21 -8.57
N GLU A 35 -3.26 6.13 -9.68
CA GLU A 35 -3.19 4.90 -10.49
C GLU A 35 -2.61 3.73 -9.69
N TYR A 36 -1.57 3.95 -8.88
CA TYR A 36 -0.99 2.91 -8.05
C TYR A 36 -1.87 2.60 -6.83
N GLU A 37 -2.47 3.60 -6.22
CA GLU A 37 -3.41 3.42 -5.11
C GLU A 37 -4.61 2.57 -5.52
N ALA A 38 -5.11 2.73 -6.73
CA ALA A 38 -6.24 1.98 -7.27
C ALA A 38 -6.05 0.45 -7.18
N THR A 39 -4.81 -0.04 -7.18
CA THR A 39 -4.50 -1.47 -7.01
C THR A 39 -4.97 -1.98 -5.64
N PHE A 40 -4.70 -1.24 -4.56
CA PHE A 40 -5.12 -1.62 -3.21
C PHE A 40 -6.56 -1.24 -2.90
N VAL A 41 -7.08 -0.18 -3.50
CA VAL A 41 -8.52 0.14 -3.45
C VAL A 41 -9.33 -1.00 -4.10
N GLY A 42 -8.90 -1.49 -5.25
CA GLY A 42 -9.53 -2.63 -5.91
C GLY A 42 -9.43 -3.93 -5.09
N LEU A 43 -8.31 -4.18 -4.43
CA LEU A 43 -8.17 -5.29 -3.49
C LEU A 43 -9.14 -5.14 -2.31
N TRP A 44 -9.22 -3.95 -1.73
CA TRP A 44 -10.11 -3.67 -0.60
C TRP A 44 -11.58 -3.89 -0.96
N ASP A 45 -12.02 -3.37 -2.12
CA ASP A 45 -13.39 -3.59 -2.60
C ASP A 45 -13.70 -5.06 -2.82
N GLN A 46 -12.79 -5.81 -3.46
CA GLN A 46 -12.94 -7.26 -3.65
C GLN A 46 -13.01 -8.02 -2.32
N LEU A 47 -12.19 -7.67 -1.34
CA LEU A 47 -12.20 -8.30 -0.01
C LEU A 47 -13.53 -8.06 0.71
N ARG A 48 -14.07 -6.85 0.60
CA ARG A 48 -15.34 -6.46 1.25
C ARG A 48 -16.57 -7.16 0.64
N GLU A 49 -16.54 -7.43 -0.65
CA GLU A 49 -17.64 -8.07 -1.38
C GLU A 49 -17.55 -9.61 -1.40
N ALA A 50 -16.40 -10.17 -1.09
CA ALA A 50 -16.15 -11.59 -1.26
C ALA A 50 -16.84 -12.43 -0.17
N VAL A 51 -17.50 -13.51 -0.59
CA VAL A 51 -17.98 -14.55 0.33
C VAL A 51 -16.82 -15.27 1.03
N ASN A 52 -15.69 -15.43 0.34
CA ASN A 52 -14.46 -15.97 0.91
C ASN A 52 -13.28 -15.02 0.63
N PRO A 53 -12.97 -14.10 1.56
CA PRO A 53 -11.86 -13.15 1.41
C PRO A 53 -10.49 -13.82 1.22
N TRP A 54 -10.27 -15.03 1.76
CA TRP A 54 -9.01 -15.74 1.57
C TRP A 54 -8.71 -16.08 0.11
N LYS A 55 -9.76 -16.33 -0.72
CA LYS A 55 -9.58 -16.52 -2.16
C LYS A 55 -9.05 -15.26 -2.83
N VAL A 56 -9.52 -14.09 -2.41
CA VAL A 56 -9.06 -12.81 -2.94
C VAL A 56 -7.59 -12.59 -2.56
N ILE A 57 -7.23 -12.79 -1.29
CA ILE A 57 -5.83 -12.68 -0.83
C ILE A 57 -4.92 -13.63 -1.63
N LYS A 58 -5.34 -14.87 -1.86
CA LYS A 58 -4.57 -15.86 -2.62
C LYS A 58 -4.46 -15.55 -4.12
N SER A 59 -5.31 -14.71 -4.66
CA SER A 59 -5.25 -14.27 -6.07
C SER A 59 -4.46 -12.98 -6.27
N PHE A 60 -4.19 -12.23 -5.20
CA PHE A 60 -3.45 -10.98 -5.27
C PHE A 60 -1.94 -11.24 -5.29
N THR A 61 -1.37 -11.28 -6.48
CA THR A 61 0.03 -11.66 -6.71
C THR A 61 1.02 -10.52 -6.48
N PHE A 62 2.18 -10.86 -5.94
CA PHE A 62 3.34 -9.97 -5.77
C PHE A 62 4.65 -10.76 -5.91
N GLY A 63 5.80 -10.09 -5.94
CA GLY A 63 7.10 -10.75 -6.04
C GLY A 63 7.54 -11.36 -4.71
N GLU A 64 7.80 -10.51 -3.72
CA GLU A 64 8.24 -10.91 -2.39
C GLU A 64 7.65 -10.01 -1.31
N ILE A 65 7.48 -10.53 -0.12
CA ILE A 65 7.18 -9.76 1.09
C ILE A 65 8.38 -9.83 2.03
N ARG A 66 8.69 -8.70 2.67
CA ARG A 66 9.65 -8.62 3.77
C ARG A 66 8.94 -8.14 5.01
N TYR A 67 8.99 -8.92 6.06
CA TYR A 67 8.39 -8.55 7.33
C TYR A 67 9.19 -9.13 8.50
N ALA A 68 9.01 -8.57 9.68
CA ALA A 68 9.49 -9.14 10.92
C ALA A 68 8.32 -9.81 11.64
N ASP A 69 8.57 -10.96 12.24
CA ASP A 69 7.58 -11.63 13.07
C ASP A 69 7.16 -10.79 14.28
N PHE A 70 6.01 -11.12 14.81
CA PHE A 70 5.56 -10.52 16.06
C PHE A 70 6.39 -11.06 17.23
N GLY A 71 6.86 -10.17 18.06
CA GLY A 71 7.51 -10.50 19.33
C GLY A 71 6.52 -11.08 20.34
N PRO A 72 7.02 -11.39 21.54
CA PRO A 72 6.19 -11.96 22.59
C PRO A 72 5.02 -11.05 22.95
N ALA A 73 3.86 -11.67 23.19
CA ALA A 73 2.67 -10.96 23.59
C ALA A 73 2.81 -10.37 25.00
N GLN A 74 2.44 -9.10 25.11
CA GLN A 74 2.34 -8.40 26.39
C GLN A 74 0.87 -8.35 26.82
N LYS A 75 0.59 -8.81 28.01
CA LYS A 75 -0.74 -8.79 28.57
C LYS A 75 -1.08 -7.37 29.06
N LEU A 76 -2.05 -6.74 28.41
CA LEU A 76 -2.54 -5.41 28.78
C LEU A 76 -3.70 -5.50 29.80
N SER A 77 -4.51 -6.54 29.73
CA SER A 77 -5.59 -6.84 30.66
C SER A 77 -5.89 -8.34 30.68
N SER A 78 -6.91 -8.76 31.46
CA SER A 78 -7.30 -10.17 31.52
C SER A 78 -7.68 -10.80 30.17
N LYS A 79 -8.08 -9.97 29.18
CA LYS A 79 -8.58 -10.42 27.88
C LYS A 79 -7.87 -9.81 26.68
N ILE A 80 -6.91 -8.90 26.91
CA ILE A 80 -6.24 -8.17 25.83
C ILE A 80 -4.73 -8.42 25.92
N GLU A 81 -4.18 -8.87 24.82
CA GLU A 81 -2.75 -9.04 24.59
C GLU A 81 -2.32 -8.19 23.41
N GLN A 82 -1.12 -7.64 23.46
CA GLN A 82 -0.51 -6.87 22.39
C GLN A 82 0.86 -7.43 22.04
N SER A 83 1.12 -7.57 20.75
CA SER A 83 2.45 -7.87 20.24
C SER A 83 2.88 -6.78 19.26
N GLN A 84 4.18 -6.54 19.20
CA GLN A 84 4.80 -5.66 18.20
C GLN A 84 5.76 -6.48 17.36
N THR A 85 6.00 -6.05 16.14
CA THR A 85 7.01 -6.69 15.28
C THR A 85 8.39 -6.56 15.93
N ALA A 86 9.13 -7.66 15.97
CA ALA A 86 10.46 -7.75 16.57
C ALA A 86 11.37 -8.64 15.72
N GLY A 87 12.67 -8.38 15.80
CA GLY A 87 13.65 -9.19 15.13
C GLY A 87 14.07 -8.70 13.76
N THR A 88 14.70 -9.57 13.00
CA THR A 88 15.17 -9.30 11.63
C THR A 88 14.05 -9.50 10.62
N LEU A 89 14.12 -8.73 9.52
CA LEU A 89 13.20 -8.92 8.40
C LEU A 89 13.48 -10.25 7.71
N GLU A 90 12.46 -11.07 7.59
CA GLU A 90 12.45 -12.26 6.74
C GLU A 90 11.90 -11.92 5.36
N THR A 91 12.43 -12.54 4.33
CA THR A 91 11.91 -12.45 2.97
C THR A 91 11.10 -13.70 2.66
N VAL A 92 9.86 -13.50 2.25
CA VAL A 92 8.92 -14.56 1.90
C VAL A 92 8.52 -14.40 0.45
N GLN A 93 8.69 -15.46 -0.32
CA GLN A 93 8.27 -15.51 -1.72
C GLN A 93 6.77 -15.79 -1.82
N TRP A 94 6.22 -15.53 -2.99
CA TRP A 94 4.78 -15.69 -3.22
C TRP A 94 4.23 -17.09 -2.87
N ASN A 95 4.91 -18.15 -3.23
CA ASN A 95 4.50 -19.51 -2.93
C ASN A 95 4.48 -19.82 -1.42
N GLU A 96 5.49 -19.35 -0.68
CA GLU A 96 5.55 -19.49 0.78
C GLU A 96 4.45 -18.67 1.46
N TRP A 97 4.14 -17.49 0.93
CA TRP A 97 3.02 -16.68 1.39
C TRP A 97 1.69 -17.40 1.21
N LEU A 98 1.46 -18.02 0.04
CA LEU A 98 0.25 -18.82 -0.20
C LEU A 98 0.07 -19.94 0.82
N GLU A 99 1.13 -20.66 1.15
CA GLU A 99 1.10 -21.71 2.17
C GLU A 99 0.70 -21.18 3.55
N ARG A 100 1.22 -20.00 3.93
CA ARG A 100 0.86 -19.33 5.20
C ARG A 100 -0.60 -18.91 5.22
N VAL A 101 -1.11 -18.31 4.15
CA VAL A 101 -2.52 -17.92 4.01
C VAL A 101 -3.43 -19.15 4.08
N GLU A 102 -3.06 -20.25 3.43
CA GLU A 102 -3.81 -21.51 3.53
C GLU A 102 -3.84 -22.09 4.94
N GLN A 103 -2.73 -21.98 5.68
CA GLN A 103 -2.69 -22.42 7.08
C GLN A 103 -3.62 -21.58 7.96
N TRP A 104 -3.68 -20.27 7.77
CA TRP A 104 -4.62 -19.40 8.49
C TRP A 104 -6.08 -19.75 8.18
N GLU A 105 -6.41 -19.92 6.90
CA GLU A 105 -7.76 -20.36 6.48
C GLU A 105 -8.13 -21.71 7.10
N LYS A 106 -7.25 -22.71 6.99
CA LYS A 106 -7.46 -24.06 7.55
C LYS A 106 -7.55 -24.08 9.08
N SER A 107 -6.87 -23.16 9.76
CA SER A 107 -6.95 -23.05 11.22
C SER A 107 -8.23 -22.34 11.72
N GLY A 108 -9.10 -21.90 10.81
CA GLY A 108 -10.41 -21.35 11.14
C GLY A 108 -10.44 -19.85 11.36
N TRP A 109 -9.39 -19.12 11.02
CA TRP A 109 -9.42 -17.68 11.02
C TRP A 109 -10.27 -17.13 9.88
N LEU A 110 -11.09 -16.15 10.18
CA LEU A 110 -11.88 -15.37 9.22
C LEU A 110 -11.30 -13.97 9.11
N LEU A 111 -11.16 -13.48 7.89
CA LEU A 111 -10.89 -12.07 7.62
C LEU A 111 -12.24 -11.36 7.57
N GLU A 112 -12.54 -10.57 8.60
CA GLU A 112 -13.82 -9.87 8.74
C GLU A 112 -13.82 -8.54 8.01
N GLU A 113 -12.73 -7.77 8.15
CA GLU A 113 -12.62 -6.41 7.63
C GLU A 113 -11.17 -6.06 7.36
N SER A 114 -10.95 -5.21 6.37
CA SER A 114 -9.64 -4.61 6.12
C SER A 114 -9.79 -3.21 5.56
N GLU A 115 -8.81 -2.35 5.87
CA GLU A 115 -8.70 -0.99 5.34
C GLU A 115 -7.27 -0.77 4.83
N TRP A 116 -7.15 -0.12 3.66
CA TRP A 116 -5.87 0.09 2.98
C TRP A 116 -5.82 1.52 2.43
N HIS A 117 -4.96 2.37 2.99
CA HIS A 117 -4.85 3.77 2.58
C HIS A 117 -3.43 4.11 2.16
N GLN A 118 -3.26 4.68 0.98
CA GLN A 118 -1.97 5.22 0.56
C GLN A 118 -1.66 6.49 1.36
N GLU A 119 -0.56 6.47 2.10
CA GLU A 119 -0.09 7.60 2.91
C GLU A 119 0.89 8.48 2.14
N SER A 120 1.70 7.86 1.29
CA SER A 120 2.64 8.58 0.43
C SER A 120 2.97 7.82 -0.84
N PHE A 121 3.37 8.57 -1.86
CA PHE A 121 3.84 8.06 -3.14
C PHE A 121 5.10 8.81 -3.58
N GLN A 122 6.07 8.07 -4.08
CA GLN A 122 7.31 8.59 -4.66
C GLN A 122 7.46 8.02 -6.07
N PRO A 123 7.40 8.84 -7.13
CA PRO A 123 7.46 8.36 -8.51
C PRO A 123 8.80 7.72 -8.87
N ASN A 124 9.91 8.17 -8.26
CA ASN A 124 11.26 7.68 -8.48
C ASN A 124 11.56 7.37 -9.97
N PRO A 125 11.74 8.40 -10.83
CA PRO A 125 11.84 8.23 -12.27
C PRO A 125 13.04 7.37 -12.70
N ASP A 126 14.10 7.32 -11.90
CA ASP A 126 15.33 6.55 -12.15
C ASP A 126 15.30 5.15 -11.50
N GLY A 127 14.17 4.74 -10.94
CA GLY A 127 14.01 3.48 -10.25
C GLY A 127 12.56 3.00 -10.23
N ARG A 128 12.24 2.13 -9.25
CA ARG A 128 10.87 1.68 -9.05
C ARG A 128 10.09 2.70 -8.25
N PRO A 129 8.88 3.07 -8.67
CA PRO A 129 7.98 3.87 -7.84
C PRO A 129 7.75 3.19 -6.49
N ARG A 130 7.56 3.99 -5.46
CA ARG A 130 7.36 3.50 -4.09
C ARG A 130 6.14 4.16 -3.49
N SER A 131 5.27 3.33 -2.90
CA SER A 131 4.18 3.80 -2.05
C SER A 131 4.39 3.35 -0.61
N VAL A 132 3.83 4.10 0.34
CA VAL A 132 3.64 3.64 1.71
C VAL A 132 2.14 3.57 1.95
N PHE A 133 1.69 2.40 2.41
CA PHE A 133 0.30 2.18 2.80
C PHE A 133 0.20 1.98 4.30
N LYS A 134 -0.89 2.49 4.85
CA LYS A 134 -1.37 2.15 6.19
C LYS A 134 -2.46 1.10 6.03
N ALA A 135 -2.37 0.02 6.79
CA ALA A 135 -3.39 -1.04 6.79
C ALA A 135 -3.91 -1.32 8.19
N VAL A 136 -5.16 -1.70 8.23
CA VAL A 136 -5.83 -2.29 9.40
C VAL A 136 -6.54 -3.54 8.93
N VAL A 137 -6.32 -4.67 9.61
CA VAL A 137 -6.93 -5.96 9.28
C VAL A 137 -7.56 -6.55 10.53
N HIS A 138 -8.81 -6.90 10.44
CA HIS A 138 -9.57 -7.55 11.51
C HIS A 138 -9.76 -9.04 11.22
N LEU A 139 -9.27 -9.86 12.12
CA LEU A 139 -9.38 -11.32 12.06
C LEU A 139 -10.22 -11.82 13.23
N HIS A 140 -11.02 -12.85 12.97
CA HIS A 140 -11.83 -13.53 13.97
C HIS A 140 -11.66 -15.04 13.86
N HIS A 141 -11.52 -15.70 15.01
CA HIS A 141 -11.49 -17.15 15.08
C HIS A 141 -12.71 -17.63 15.89
N PRO A 142 -13.83 -18.01 15.24
CA PRO A 142 -15.09 -18.35 15.92
C PRO A 142 -14.96 -19.49 16.92
N GLY A 143 -14.13 -20.50 16.61
CA GLY A 143 -13.96 -21.67 17.48
C GLY A 143 -13.35 -21.36 18.86
N SER A 144 -12.64 -20.24 19.01
CA SER A 144 -12.06 -19.81 20.28
C SER A 144 -12.55 -18.43 20.72
N ASP A 145 -13.47 -17.83 19.98
CA ASP A 145 -13.96 -16.45 20.14
C ASP A 145 -12.81 -15.40 20.24
N ARG A 146 -11.69 -15.67 19.58
CA ARG A 146 -10.54 -14.76 19.54
C ARG A 146 -10.69 -13.77 18.40
N ARG A 147 -10.39 -12.50 18.69
CA ARG A 147 -10.30 -11.44 17.71
C ARG A 147 -8.90 -10.85 17.69
N THR A 148 -8.40 -10.56 16.51
CA THR A 148 -7.07 -9.96 16.33
C THR A 148 -7.18 -8.78 15.39
N ILE A 149 -6.59 -7.66 15.79
CA ILE A 149 -6.48 -6.48 14.93
C ILE A 149 -5.00 -6.28 14.63
N ILE A 150 -4.66 -6.35 13.36
CA ILE A 150 -3.31 -6.06 12.87
C ILE A 150 -3.33 -4.66 12.30
N ARG A 151 -2.44 -3.79 12.79
CA ARG A 151 -2.29 -2.42 12.31
C ARG A 151 -0.83 -2.16 11.97
N GLY A 152 -0.60 -1.51 10.86
CA GLY A 152 0.77 -1.18 10.48
C GLY A 152 0.88 -0.36 9.23
N LYS A 153 2.13 -0.07 8.88
CA LYS A 153 2.51 0.53 7.61
C LYS A 153 3.40 -0.44 6.86
N PHE A 154 3.25 -0.47 5.57
CA PHE A 154 4.11 -1.24 4.69
C PHE A 154 4.47 -0.43 3.45
N ALA A 155 5.66 -0.66 2.94
CA ALA A 155 6.14 -0.05 1.72
C ALA A 155 5.96 -1.01 0.55
N VAL A 156 5.51 -0.46 -0.58
CA VAL A 156 5.38 -1.18 -1.84
C VAL A 156 6.39 -0.63 -2.83
N LEU A 157 7.24 -1.50 -3.35
CA LEU A 157 8.09 -1.21 -4.50
C LEU A 157 7.39 -1.77 -5.74
N TRP A 158 6.91 -0.87 -6.58
CA TRP A 158 6.15 -1.25 -7.75
C TRP A 158 7.06 -1.82 -8.85
N GLY A 159 6.63 -2.89 -9.48
CA GLY A 159 7.29 -3.44 -10.66
C GLY A 159 7.08 -2.54 -11.89
N ALA A 160 7.76 -2.86 -12.98
CA ALA A 160 7.45 -2.24 -14.27
C ALA A 160 5.99 -2.55 -14.64
N LYS A 161 5.22 -1.52 -15.05
CA LYS A 161 3.90 -1.76 -15.66
C LYS A 161 4.13 -2.64 -16.89
N LEU A 162 3.53 -3.82 -16.92
CA LEU A 162 3.41 -4.58 -18.16
C LEU A 162 2.61 -3.70 -19.12
N LYS A 163 3.23 -3.29 -20.23
CA LYS A 163 2.50 -2.63 -21.29
C LYS A 163 1.39 -3.58 -21.72
N PRO A 164 0.12 -3.11 -21.89
CA PRO A 164 -0.89 -3.93 -22.54
C PRO A 164 -0.29 -4.42 -23.85
N ALA A 165 -0.40 -5.70 -24.14
CA ALA A 165 0.01 -6.21 -25.45
C ALA A 165 -0.77 -5.42 -26.49
N GLU A 166 -0.05 -4.71 -27.36
CA GLU A 166 -0.66 -4.13 -28.55
C GLU A 166 -1.17 -5.31 -29.38
N ILE A 167 -2.50 -5.40 -29.48
CA ILE A 167 -3.19 -6.36 -30.34
C ILE A 167 -3.28 -5.73 -31.72
#